data_5535a215e832b1341e9ca0fc2b848f7c
#
_entry.id   5535a215e832b1341e9ca0fc2b848f7c
#
_cell.length_a   1.000
_cell.length_b   1.000
_cell.length_c   1.000
_cell.angle_alpha   90.00
_cell.angle_beta   90.00
_cell.angle_gamma   90.00
#
_symmetry.space_group_name_H-M   'P 1'
#
loop_
_entity.id
_entity.type
_entity.pdbx_description
1 polymer ?
#
loop_
_entity_poly.entity_id
_entity_poly.type
_entity_poly.pdbx_seq_one_letter_code
_entity_poly.pdbx_strand_id
1 'polypeptide(L)'
;QMIELKELTLGYGQRTLLETVNARITGGQLVALLGRNGTGKSTLLRAMMGLEKPQSGEITLQGKNIASLKPEKLARNISFVTTDKVRIANLRCKDVVALGRAPYTNWIGQLQPEDQKRVDDAMQLVGMSGYAEKTMDKMSDGECQRIMIARALAQDTPVILLDEPTAFLDLPNRYELCLLLKKLAQEEKKCVLFSTHDLDIALSLCDSIMLIDNPQMYTLPTPEMVASGHIERLFRNESVTFDV
;
A
#
# COMPACT_ATOMS: atom_id res chain seq x y z
N GLN A 1 -15.63 -0.72 -4.32
CA GLN A 1 -14.72 -0.09 -5.28
C GLN A 1 -13.63 -1.07 -5.66
N MET A 2 -13.10 -0.98 -6.88
CA MET A 2 -12.32 -2.06 -7.47
C MET A 2 -11.19 -1.51 -8.32
N ILE A 3 -9.99 -2.09 -8.15
CA ILE A 3 -8.85 -1.90 -9.03
C ILE A 3 -8.54 -3.22 -9.72
N GLU A 4 -8.32 -3.19 -11.04
CA GLU A 4 -8.02 -4.38 -11.83
C GLU A 4 -6.73 -4.21 -12.64
N LEU A 5 -5.96 -5.28 -12.68
CA LEU A 5 -4.86 -5.47 -13.61
C LEU A 5 -5.37 -6.35 -14.76
N LYS A 6 -5.27 -5.87 -16.00
CA LYS A 6 -5.77 -6.57 -17.19
C LYS A 6 -4.64 -6.83 -18.16
N GLU A 7 -4.25 -8.09 -18.30
CA GLU A 7 -3.18 -8.52 -19.20
C GLU A 7 -1.91 -7.67 -19.04
N LEU A 8 -1.55 -7.38 -17.80
CA LEU A 8 -0.50 -6.41 -17.46
C LEU A 8 0.88 -7.01 -17.62
N THR A 9 1.73 -6.34 -18.39
CA THR A 9 3.16 -6.65 -18.51
C THR A 9 3.97 -5.45 -18.03
N LEU A 10 4.87 -5.70 -17.08
CA LEU A 10 5.76 -4.69 -16.50
C LEU A 10 7.21 -5.12 -16.64
N GLY A 11 8.09 -4.15 -16.85
CA GLY A 11 9.52 -4.37 -16.91
C GLY A 11 10.28 -3.13 -17.34
N TYR A 12 11.58 -3.28 -17.47
CA TYR A 12 12.50 -2.22 -17.88
C TYR A 12 13.30 -2.69 -19.11
N GLY A 13 13.14 -1.99 -20.23
CA GLY A 13 13.83 -2.35 -21.46
C GLY A 13 13.44 -3.77 -21.92
N GLN A 14 14.44 -4.66 -21.99
CA GLN A 14 14.22 -6.06 -22.35
C GLN A 14 13.98 -6.98 -21.15
N ARG A 15 14.09 -6.45 -19.91
CA ARG A 15 13.84 -7.22 -18.70
C ARG A 15 12.37 -7.15 -18.32
N THR A 16 11.67 -8.27 -18.48
CA THR A 16 10.29 -8.41 -18.04
C THR A 16 10.24 -8.89 -16.58
N LEU A 17 9.52 -8.15 -15.74
CA LEU A 17 9.28 -8.52 -14.33
C LEU A 17 8.00 -9.30 -14.18
N LEU A 18 6.91 -8.82 -14.77
CA LEU A 18 5.60 -9.47 -14.78
C LEU A 18 5.10 -9.54 -16.21
N GLU A 19 4.53 -10.67 -16.60
CA GLU A 19 4.07 -10.92 -17.95
C GLU A 19 2.61 -11.38 -17.97
N THR A 20 1.77 -10.60 -18.62
CA THR A 20 0.35 -10.91 -18.86
C THR A 20 -0.39 -11.31 -17.59
N VAL A 21 -0.24 -10.49 -16.52
CA VAL A 21 -0.85 -10.79 -15.23
C VAL A 21 -2.22 -10.15 -15.09
N ASN A 22 -3.12 -10.87 -14.44
CA ASN A 22 -4.47 -10.44 -14.16
C ASN A 22 -4.72 -10.49 -12.64
N ALA A 23 -5.35 -9.46 -12.10
CA ALA A 23 -5.74 -9.42 -10.71
C ALA A 23 -6.91 -8.46 -10.52
N ARG A 24 -7.72 -8.72 -9.50
CA ARG A 24 -8.83 -7.87 -9.10
C ARG A 24 -8.78 -7.69 -7.59
N ILE A 25 -8.82 -6.45 -7.14
CA ILE A 25 -8.84 -6.11 -5.72
C ILE A 25 -10.08 -5.29 -5.45
N THR A 26 -10.86 -5.74 -4.47
CA THR A 26 -12.12 -5.11 -4.06
C THR A 26 -12.01 -4.43 -2.71
N GLY A 27 -12.90 -3.49 -2.42
CA GLY A 27 -12.96 -2.83 -1.11
C GLY A 27 -13.35 -3.78 0.02
N GLY A 28 -12.90 -3.47 1.22
CA GLY A 28 -13.18 -4.25 2.43
C GLY A 28 -12.16 -5.36 2.69
N GLN A 29 -11.15 -5.52 1.84
CA GLN A 29 -10.12 -6.55 1.98
C GLN A 29 -8.73 -5.96 2.24
N LEU A 30 -7.97 -6.64 3.09
CA LEU A 30 -6.54 -6.45 3.23
C LEU A 30 -5.82 -7.47 2.36
N VAL A 31 -5.03 -6.97 1.41
CA VAL A 31 -4.32 -7.80 0.42
C VAL A 31 -2.81 -7.62 0.59
N ALA A 32 -2.09 -8.72 0.66
CA ALA A 32 -0.63 -8.71 0.65
C ALA A 32 -0.09 -8.95 -0.75
N LEU A 33 0.80 -8.07 -1.19
CA LEU A 33 1.65 -8.29 -2.36
C LEU A 33 2.93 -8.96 -1.86
N LEU A 34 3.00 -10.27 -2.00
CA LEU A 34 4.07 -11.11 -1.46
C LEU A 34 5.06 -11.49 -2.56
N GLY A 35 6.33 -11.35 -2.28
CA GLY A 35 7.39 -11.73 -3.19
C GLY A 35 8.76 -11.46 -2.57
N ARG A 36 9.78 -12.06 -3.16
CA ARG A 36 11.17 -11.82 -2.76
C ARG A 36 11.61 -10.41 -3.11
N ASN A 37 12.70 -9.95 -2.52
CA ASN A 37 13.30 -8.68 -2.88
C ASN A 37 13.73 -8.68 -4.35
N GLY A 38 13.48 -7.56 -5.03
CA GLY A 38 13.84 -7.40 -6.44
C GLY A 38 12.91 -8.08 -7.44
N THR A 39 11.74 -8.55 -7.03
CA THR A 39 10.76 -9.21 -7.90
C THR A 39 9.80 -8.25 -8.61
N GLY A 40 9.85 -6.96 -8.28
CA GLY A 40 9.01 -5.96 -8.91
C GLY A 40 7.81 -5.49 -8.09
N LYS A 41 7.78 -5.76 -6.77
CA LYS A 41 6.70 -5.29 -5.90
C LYS A 41 6.52 -3.78 -5.94
N SER A 42 7.60 -3.02 -5.73
CA SER A 42 7.56 -1.55 -5.80
C SER A 42 7.20 -1.05 -7.19
N THR A 43 7.70 -1.71 -8.23
CA THR A 43 7.37 -1.36 -9.63
C THR A 43 5.88 -1.54 -9.90
N LEU A 44 5.27 -2.63 -9.43
CA LEU A 44 3.84 -2.86 -9.57
C LEU A 44 3.02 -1.80 -8.83
N LEU A 45 3.37 -1.50 -7.58
CA LEU A 45 2.68 -0.46 -6.81
C LEU A 45 2.78 0.91 -7.49
N ARG A 46 3.94 1.26 -8.03
CA ARG A 46 4.13 2.51 -8.78
C ARG A 46 3.32 2.53 -10.07
N ALA A 47 3.24 1.40 -10.78
CA ALA A 47 2.37 1.29 -11.94
C ALA A 47 0.90 1.49 -11.58
N MET A 48 0.45 0.94 -10.44
CA MET A 48 -0.91 1.14 -9.93
C MET A 48 -1.19 2.59 -9.52
N MET A 49 -0.16 3.35 -9.23
CA MET A 49 -0.23 4.80 -8.98
C MET A 49 -0.19 5.65 -10.25
N GLY A 50 0.04 5.05 -11.40
CA GLY A 50 0.25 5.76 -12.65
C GLY A 50 1.65 6.37 -12.81
N LEU A 51 2.62 5.99 -11.95
CA LEU A 51 4.00 6.51 -11.98
C LEU A 51 4.91 5.70 -12.90
N GLU A 52 4.54 4.47 -13.22
CA GLU A 52 5.24 3.61 -14.18
C GLU A 52 4.27 3.23 -15.29
N LYS A 53 4.73 3.35 -16.54
CA LYS A 53 3.91 2.97 -17.70
C LYS A 53 4.05 1.47 -17.97
N PRO A 54 2.95 0.71 -18.07
CA PRO A 54 3.02 -0.68 -18.48
C PRO A 54 3.63 -0.86 -19.88
N GLN A 55 4.33 -1.96 -20.11
CA GLN A 55 4.80 -2.35 -21.43
C GLN A 55 3.61 -2.79 -22.31
N SER A 56 2.64 -3.46 -21.70
CA SER A 56 1.36 -3.82 -22.33
C SER A 56 0.29 -4.03 -21.25
N GLY A 57 -0.96 -4.14 -21.66
CA GLY A 57 -2.08 -4.27 -20.75
C GLY A 57 -2.48 -2.93 -20.13
N GLU A 58 -3.38 -3.00 -19.18
CA GLU A 58 -3.89 -1.80 -18.51
C GLU A 58 -4.22 -2.05 -17.05
N ILE A 59 -4.26 -0.97 -16.29
CA ILE A 59 -4.77 -0.93 -14.91
C ILE A 59 -6.02 -0.07 -14.92
N THR A 60 -7.11 -0.61 -14.39
CA THR A 60 -8.38 0.12 -14.33
C THR A 60 -8.80 0.36 -12.89
N LEU A 61 -9.39 1.50 -12.65
CA LEU A 61 -10.04 1.88 -11.40
C LEU A 61 -11.51 2.09 -11.68
N GLN A 62 -12.37 1.24 -11.12
CA GLN A 62 -13.81 1.27 -11.39
C GLN A 62 -14.14 1.24 -12.89
N GLY A 63 -13.42 0.41 -13.63
CA GLY A 63 -13.59 0.23 -15.07
C GLY A 63 -12.92 1.29 -15.95
N LYS A 64 -12.30 2.31 -15.37
CA LYS A 64 -11.60 3.37 -16.12
C LYS A 64 -10.10 3.14 -16.08
N ASN A 65 -9.45 3.18 -17.25
CA ASN A 65 -8.00 3.08 -17.34
C ASN A 65 -7.36 4.26 -16.60
N ILE A 66 -6.46 3.97 -15.64
CA ILE A 66 -5.79 5.01 -14.84
C ILE A 66 -4.91 5.93 -15.68
N ALA A 67 -4.41 5.46 -16.83
CA ALA A 67 -3.61 6.27 -17.74
C ALA A 67 -4.42 7.42 -18.36
N SER A 68 -5.75 7.30 -18.41
CA SER A 68 -6.65 8.34 -18.91
C SER A 68 -7.11 9.34 -17.85
N LEU A 69 -6.81 9.08 -16.58
CA LEU A 69 -7.24 9.92 -15.47
C LEU A 69 -6.25 11.07 -15.24
N LYS A 70 -6.80 12.26 -14.95
CA LYS A 70 -5.98 13.40 -14.55
C LYS A 70 -5.34 13.15 -13.18
N PRO A 71 -4.15 13.71 -12.89
CA PRO A 71 -3.45 13.52 -11.61
C PRO A 71 -4.32 13.84 -10.38
N GLU A 72 -5.11 14.89 -10.43
CA GLU A 72 -6.02 15.28 -9.35
C GLU A 72 -7.07 14.21 -9.08
N LYS A 73 -7.60 13.59 -10.13
CA LYS A 73 -8.58 12.52 -10.00
C LYS A 73 -7.96 11.24 -9.45
N LEU A 74 -6.75 10.89 -9.88
CA LEU A 74 -5.99 9.78 -9.29
C LEU A 74 -5.73 10.02 -7.81
N ALA A 75 -5.29 11.23 -7.43
CA ALA A 75 -5.00 11.57 -6.04
C ALA A 75 -6.24 11.52 -5.12
N ARG A 76 -7.44 11.65 -5.67
CA ARG A 76 -8.69 11.48 -4.91
C ARG A 76 -9.15 10.04 -4.82
N ASN A 77 -8.51 9.13 -5.53
CA ASN A 77 -8.91 7.72 -5.58
C ASN A 77 -7.86 6.76 -5.07
N ILE A 78 -6.59 7.10 -5.15
CA ILE A 78 -5.48 6.24 -4.73
C ILE A 78 -4.51 7.06 -3.87
N SER A 79 -4.22 6.58 -2.67
CA SER A 79 -3.15 7.09 -1.83
C SER A 79 -2.02 6.07 -1.72
N PHE A 80 -0.83 6.56 -1.43
CA PHE A 80 0.38 5.75 -1.38
C PHE A 80 1.22 6.08 -0.15
N VAL A 81 1.71 5.04 0.51
CA VAL A 81 2.67 5.16 1.61
C VAL A 81 3.98 4.52 1.16
N THR A 82 5.04 5.32 1.08
CA THR A 82 6.36 4.88 0.62
C THR A 82 7.10 4.06 1.68
N THR A 83 8.06 3.24 1.23
CA THR A 83 8.99 2.51 2.11
C THR A 83 9.94 3.43 2.86
N ASP A 84 10.22 4.61 2.32
CA ASP A 84 11.24 5.52 2.86
C ASP A 84 10.88 5.98 4.27
N LYS A 85 11.90 6.05 5.14
CA LYS A 85 11.76 6.69 6.45
C LYS A 85 11.57 8.19 6.25
N VAL A 86 10.33 8.63 6.31
CA VAL A 86 10.00 10.04 6.18
C VAL A 86 10.00 10.69 7.56
N ARG A 87 10.95 11.59 7.78
CA ARG A 87 11.01 12.45 8.96
C ARG A 87 11.12 13.89 8.49
N ILE A 88 9.99 14.57 8.51
CA ILE A 88 9.94 15.97 8.10
C ILE A 88 10.28 16.82 9.31
N ALA A 89 11.49 17.38 9.30
CA ALA A 89 11.96 18.24 10.39
C ALA A 89 11.09 19.50 10.48
N ASN A 90 10.85 19.95 11.71
CA ASN A 90 10.14 21.19 12.02
C ASN A 90 8.66 21.27 11.64
N LEU A 91 8.08 20.17 11.14
CA LEU A 91 6.64 20.07 10.95
C LEU A 91 6.01 19.26 12.10
N ARG A 92 4.88 19.72 12.58
CA ARG A 92 4.07 18.98 13.56
C ARG A 92 3.36 17.83 12.85
N CYS A 93 3.06 16.77 13.60
CA CYS A 93 2.35 15.63 13.06
C CYS A 93 1.04 16.01 12.38
N LYS A 94 0.26 16.91 12.97
CA LYS A 94 -0.98 17.41 12.35
C LYS A 94 -0.74 18.08 10.99
N ASP A 95 0.36 18.79 10.83
CA ASP A 95 0.68 19.46 9.57
C ASP A 95 1.12 18.47 8.50
N VAL A 96 1.84 17.42 8.89
CA VAL A 96 2.20 16.31 7.98
C VAL A 96 0.94 15.59 7.50
N VAL A 97 0.03 15.27 8.40
CA VAL A 97 -1.26 14.63 8.05
C VAL A 97 -2.09 15.54 7.15
N ALA A 98 -2.10 16.84 7.41
CA ALA A 98 -2.82 17.83 6.60
C ALA A 98 -2.32 17.89 5.15
N LEU A 99 -1.08 17.51 4.85
CA LEU A 99 -0.57 17.41 3.48
C LEU A 99 -1.39 16.41 2.64
N GLY A 100 -2.04 15.44 3.27
CA GLY A 100 -2.96 14.52 2.61
C GLY A 100 -4.19 15.21 2.01
N ARG A 101 -4.53 16.40 2.47
CA ARG A 101 -5.67 17.17 1.95
C ARG A 101 -5.35 18.01 0.71
N ALA A 102 -4.11 17.98 0.22
CA ALA A 102 -3.70 18.76 -0.96
C ALA A 102 -4.65 18.62 -2.17
N PRO A 103 -5.18 17.42 -2.51
CA PRO A 103 -6.09 17.28 -3.64
C PRO A 103 -7.43 18.00 -3.49
N TYR A 104 -7.76 18.46 -2.28
CA TYR A 104 -9.05 19.09 -1.93
C TYR A 104 -8.91 20.55 -1.55
N THR A 105 -7.68 21.04 -1.38
CA THR A 105 -7.44 22.46 -1.06
C THR A 105 -7.54 23.31 -2.32
N ASN A 106 -7.88 24.59 -2.12
CA ASN A 106 -7.86 25.55 -3.21
C ASN A 106 -6.40 25.86 -3.65
N TRP A 107 -6.23 26.63 -4.68
CA TRP A 107 -4.92 27.02 -5.21
C TRP A 107 -4.03 27.79 -4.21
N ILE A 108 -4.63 28.34 -3.15
CA ILE A 108 -3.91 29.00 -2.05
C ILE A 108 -3.41 27.98 -1.02
N GLY A 109 -3.88 26.74 -1.08
CA GLY A 109 -3.52 25.68 -0.13
C GLY A 109 -4.14 25.84 1.25
N GLN A 110 -5.21 26.60 1.38
CA GLN A 110 -5.87 26.86 2.64
C GLN A 110 -6.76 25.70 3.08
N LEU A 111 -6.55 25.22 4.33
CA LEU A 111 -7.38 24.19 4.93
C LEU A 111 -8.74 24.75 5.32
N GLN A 112 -9.79 24.05 4.93
CA GLN A 112 -11.16 24.33 5.35
C GLN A 112 -11.50 23.53 6.64
N PRO A 113 -12.59 23.88 7.35
CA PRO A 113 -13.01 23.15 8.54
C PRO A 113 -13.21 21.64 8.29
N GLU A 114 -13.68 21.23 7.12
CA GLU A 114 -13.78 19.82 6.75
C GLU A 114 -12.42 19.14 6.66
N ASP A 115 -11.42 19.82 6.11
CA ASP A 115 -10.05 19.30 6.04
C ASP A 115 -9.48 19.07 7.43
N GLN A 116 -9.69 20.01 8.37
CA GLN A 116 -9.25 19.86 9.74
C GLN A 116 -9.91 18.66 10.41
N LYS A 117 -11.21 18.46 10.19
CA LYS A 117 -11.94 17.29 10.69
C LYS A 117 -11.35 15.98 10.15
N ARG A 118 -11.03 15.92 8.85
CA ARG A 118 -10.41 14.74 8.24
C ARG A 118 -9.04 14.44 8.84
N VAL A 119 -8.25 15.47 9.14
CA VAL A 119 -6.96 15.31 9.82
C VAL A 119 -7.15 14.72 11.23
N ASP A 120 -8.06 15.27 12.01
CA ASP A 120 -8.34 14.81 13.36
C ASP A 120 -8.85 13.36 13.37
N ASP A 121 -9.79 13.04 12.49
CA ASP A 121 -10.33 11.68 12.34
C ASP A 121 -9.24 10.69 11.93
N ALA A 122 -8.38 11.06 11.00
CA ALA A 122 -7.27 10.21 10.56
C ALA A 122 -6.27 9.93 11.69
N MET A 123 -5.92 10.94 12.47
CA MET A 123 -5.04 10.78 13.61
C MET A 123 -5.66 9.90 14.70
N GLN A 124 -6.96 10.03 14.92
CA GLN A 124 -7.69 9.16 15.85
C GLN A 124 -7.69 7.70 15.39
N LEU A 125 -7.94 7.46 14.12
CA LEU A 125 -7.96 6.09 13.56
C LEU A 125 -6.63 5.35 13.74
N VAL A 126 -5.51 6.06 13.64
CA VAL A 126 -4.18 5.45 13.83
C VAL A 126 -3.70 5.50 15.29
N GLY A 127 -4.53 6.00 16.21
CA GLY A 127 -4.19 6.07 17.63
C GLY A 127 -3.14 7.14 17.99
N MET A 128 -3.06 8.22 17.20
CA MET A 128 -2.02 9.25 17.34
C MET A 128 -2.57 10.65 17.68
N SER A 129 -3.79 10.75 18.20
CA SER A 129 -4.42 12.04 18.53
C SER A 129 -3.58 12.89 19.51
N GLY A 130 -2.91 12.28 20.47
CA GLY A 130 -2.03 12.96 21.42
C GLY A 130 -0.71 13.48 20.84
N TYR A 131 -0.42 13.16 19.57
CA TYR A 131 0.84 13.53 18.92
C TYR A 131 0.69 14.70 17.95
N ALA A 132 -0.48 15.32 17.86
CA ALA A 132 -0.78 16.36 16.87
C ALA A 132 0.23 17.52 16.86
N GLU A 133 0.64 17.97 18.04
CA GLU A 133 1.57 19.09 18.22
C GLU A 133 3.05 18.66 18.25
N LYS A 134 3.36 17.37 18.24
CA LYS A 134 4.72 16.85 18.27
C LYS A 134 5.34 16.86 16.87
N THR A 135 6.66 17.03 16.81
CA THR A 135 7.44 16.94 15.57
C THR A 135 7.93 15.51 15.36
N MET A 136 8.05 15.10 14.09
CA MET A 136 8.39 13.71 13.74
C MET A 136 9.82 13.32 14.10
N ASP A 137 10.73 14.27 14.22
CA ASP A 137 12.13 14.03 14.58
C ASP A 137 12.32 13.42 15.98
N LYS A 138 11.33 13.55 16.84
CA LYS A 138 11.34 13.03 18.22
C LYS A 138 10.54 11.73 18.40
N MET A 139 10.13 11.10 17.29
CA MET A 139 9.25 9.96 17.32
C MET A 139 9.96 8.68 16.91
N SER A 140 9.43 7.53 17.36
CA SER A 140 9.88 6.21 16.89
C SER A 140 9.53 5.98 15.44
N ASP A 141 10.17 4.99 14.81
CA ASP A 141 9.87 4.61 13.42
C ASP A 141 8.40 4.16 13.27
N GLY A 142 7.88 3.40 14.24
CA GLY A 142 6.48 2.96 14.24
C GLY A 142 5.49 4.11 14.35
N GLU A 143 5.79 5.09 15.21
CA GLU A 143 4.99 6.30 15.35
C GLU A 143 5.00 7.14 14.08
N CYS A 144 6.17 7.33 13.47
CA CYS A 144 6.30 8.02 12.19
C CYS A 144 5.50 7.31 11.09
N GLN A 145 5.54 5.98 11.06
CA GLN A 145 4.79 5.19 10.08
C GLN A 145 3.27 5.37 10.26
N ARG A 146 2.79 5.40 11.49
CA ARG A 146 1.37 5.68 11.79
C ARG A 146 0.97 7.08 11.32
N ILE A 147 1.81 8.07 11.45
CA ILE A 147 1.55 9.43 10.93
C ILE A 147 1.48 9.43 9.41
N MET A 148 2.35 8.69 8.72
CA MET A 148 2.30 8.58 7.26
C MET A 148 1.03 7.86 6.80
N ILE A 149 0.57 6.87 7.52
CA ILE A 149 -0.72 6.22 7.26
C ILE A 149 -1.88 7.19 7.50
N ALA A 150 -1.84 7.98 8.59
CA ALA A 150 -2.84 9.01 8.84
C ALA A 150 -2.90 10.04 7.70
N ARG A 151 -1.76 10.44 7.16
CA ARG A 151 -1.70 11.31 5.97
C ARG A 151 -2.44 10.68 4.78
N ALA A 152 -2.20 9.41 4.51
CA ALA A 152 -2.91 8.69 3.44
C ALA A 152 -4.41 8.59 3.71
N LEU A 153 -4.82 8.38 4.97
CA LEU A 153 -6.23 8.36 5.38
C LEU A 153 -6.90 9.73 5.23
N ALA A 154 -6.18 10.81 5.57
CA ALA A 154 -6.69 12.18 5.40
C ALA A 154 -6.95 12.51 3.92
N GLN A 155 -6.24 11.89 3.00
CA GLN A 155 -6.48 12.00 1.57
C GLN A 155 -7.84 11.40 1.17
N ASP A 156 -8.43 10.57 2.01
CA ASP A 156 -9.77 10.00 1.86
C ASP A 156 -10.00 9.31 0.52
N THR A 157 -9.13 8.39 0.21
CA THR A 157 -9.19 7.60 -1.02
C THR A 157 -9.78 6.22 -0.77
N PRO A 158 -10.49 5.64 -1.74
CA PRO A 158 -10.97 4.27 -1.63
C PRO A 158 -9.88 3.21 -1.69
N VAL A 159 -8.74 3.52 -2.29
CA VAL A 159 -7.60 2.61 -2.45
C VAL A 159 -6.39 3.18 -1.70
N ILE A 160 -5.77 2.36 -0.87
CA ILE A 160 -4.53 2.68 -0.17
C ILE A 160 -3.49 1.63 -0.54
N LEU A 161 -2.38 2.08 -1.11
CA LEU A 161 -1.23 1.26 -1.45
C LEU A 161 -0.08 1.59 -0.50
N LEU A 162 0.56 0.56 0.05
CA LEU A 162 1.68 0.73 0.97
C LEU A 162 2.85 -0.13 0.53
N ASP A 163 4.03 0.48 0.40
CA ASP A 163 5.24 -0.22 0.01
C ASP A 163 6.06 -0.59 1.25
N GLU A 164 6.06 -1.86 1.60
CA GLU A 164 6.72 -2.43 2.78
C GLU A 164 6.53 -1.61 4.07
N PRO A 165 5.29 -1.39 4.50
CA PRO A 165 5.00 -0.50 5.63
C PRO A 165 5.55 -1.00 6.97
N THR A 166 5.90 -2.28 7.05
CA THR A 166 6.45 -2.92 8.26
C THR A 166 7.98 -2.94 8.29
N ALA A 167 8.64 -2.46 7.24
CA ALA A 167 10.08 -2.31 7.22
C ALA A 167 10.54 -1.41 8.40
N PHE A 168 11.65 -1.77 9.03
CA PHE A 168 12.24 -1.08 10.18
C PHE A 168 11.45 -1.21 11.50
N LEU A 169 10.36 -1.97 11.53
CA LEU A 169 9.59 -2.23 12.74
C LEU A 169 10.00 -3.56 13.36
N ASP A 170 9.99 -3.62 14.69
CA ASP A 170 10.12 -4.90 15.41
C ASP A 170 8.84 -5.75 15.26
N LEU A 171 8.93 -7.01 15.67
CA LEU A 171 7.84 -7.96 15.44
C LEU A 171 6.49 -7.52 16.04
N PRO A 172 6.41 -7.06 17.31
CA PRO A 172 5.13 -6.60 17.86
C PRO A 172 4.54 -5.44 17.07
N ASN A 173 5.35 -4.45 16.70
CA ASN A 173 4.90 -3.29 15.94
C ASN A 173 4.45 -3.64 14.52
N ARG A 174 5.07 -4.65 13.88
CA ARG A 174 4.62 -5.16 12.58
C ARG A 174 3.20 -5.70 12.66
N TYR A 175 2.91 -6.55 13.66
CA TYR A 175 1.57 -7.10 13.85
C TYR A 175 0.54 -6.03 14.17
N GLU A 176 0.85 -5.10 15.06
CA GLU A 176 -0.04 -4.00 15.40
C GLU A 176 -0.38 -3.13 14.19
N LEU A 177 0.63 -2.82 13.37
CA LEU A 177 0.41 -2.05 12.14
C LEU A 177 -0.51 -2.80 11.17
N CYS A 178 -0.27 -4.09 10.95
CA CYS A 178 -1.09 -4.88 10.03
C CYS A 178 -2.51 -5.09 10.55
N LEU A 179 -2.70 -5.20 11.86
CA LEU A 179 -4.04 -5.21 12.47
C LEU A 179 -4.76 -3.88 12.25
N LEU A 180 -4.05 -2.76 12.35
CA LEU A 180 -4.61 -1.46 11.98
C LEU A 180 -5.05 -1.42 10.52
N LEU A 181 -4.20 -1.88 9.60
CA LEU A 181 -4.54 -1.92 8.17
C LEU A 181 -5.77 -2.80 7.91
N LYS A 182 -5.87 -3.94 8.58
CA LYS A 182 -7.03 -4.82 8.48
C LYS A 182 -8.31 -4.14 8.96
N LYS A 183 -8.24 -3.45 10.09
CA LYS A 183 -9.35 -2.67 10.62
C LYS A 183 -9.80 -1.60 9.63
N LEU A 184 -8.88 -0.87 9.04
CA LEU A 184 -9.18 0.15 8.04
C LEU A 184 -9.87 -0.44 6.81
N ALA A 185 -9.40 -1.58 6.32
CA ALA A 185 -10.01 -2.26 5.19
C ALA A 185 -11.45 -2.68 5.51
N GLN A 186 -11.67 -3.28 6.67
CA GLN A 186 -12.98 -3.84 7.05
C GLN A 186 -13.98 -2.78 7.47
N GLU A 187 -13.61 -1.86 8.36
CA GLU A 187 -14.51 -0.86 8.92
C GLU A 187 -14.76 0.31 7.97
N GLU A 188 -13.72 0.79 7.29
CA GLU A 188 -13.80 1.91 6.36
C GLU A 188 -14.08 1.46 4.91
N LYS A 189 -14.23 0.16 4.68
CA LYS A 189 -14.51 -0.44 3.36
C LYS A 189 -13.49 -0.06 2.29
N LYS A 190 -12.25 0.15 2.69
CA LYS A 190 -11.16 0.51 1.78
C LYS A 190 -10.55 -0.73 1.14
N CYS A 191 -9.99 -0.53 -0.04
CA CYS A 191 -9.12 -1.48 -0.69
C CYS A 191 -7.68 -1.20 -0.21
N VAL A 192 -7.12 -2.06 0.61
CA VAL A 192 -5.79 -1.89 1.19
C VAL A 192 -4.85 -2.98 0.66
N LEU A 193 -3.83 -2.56 -0.07
CA LEU A 193 -2.79 -3.43 -0.61
C LEU A 193 -1.43 -2.98 -0.08
N PHE A 194 -0.69 -3.89 0.54
CA PHE A 194 0.67 -3.61 0.98
C PHE A 194 1.64 -4.68 0.48
N SER A 195 2.83 -4.26 0.12
CA SER A 195 3.90 -5.18 -0.22
C SER A 195 4.61 -5.67 1.03
N THR A 196 5.03 -6.92 1.02
CA THR A 196 5.79 -7.52 2.11
C THR A 196 6.60 -8.72 1.61
N HIS A 197 7.66 -9.05 2.34
CA HIS A 197 8.35 -10.34 2.23
C HIS A 197 8.10 -11.21 3.47
N ASP A 198 7.26 -10.75 4.40
CA ASP A 198 6.91 -11.46 5.63
C ASP A 198 5.73 -12.39 5.40
N LEU A 199 6.06 -13.68 5.24
CA LEU A 199 5.07 -14.71 4.98
C LEU A 199 4.10 -14.90 6.15
N ASP A 200 4.58 -14.84 7.39
CA ASP A 200 3.75 -15.07 8.57
C ASP A 200 2.63 -14.03 8.70
N ILE A 201 2.96 -12.78 8.49
CA ILE A 201 1.98 -11.69 8.50
C ILE A 201 0.97 -11.86 7.37
N ALA A 202 1.44 -12.16 6.15
CA ALA A 202 0.56 -12.34 5.00
C ALA A 202 -0.44 -13.48 5.24
N LEU A 203 0.02 -14.62 5.74
CA LEU A 203 -0.84 -15.78 5.99
C LEU A 203 -1.80 -15.59 7.17
N SER A 204 -1.35 -14.87 8.21
CA SER A 204 -2.13 -14.71 9.44
C SER A 204 -3.22 -13.65 9.35
N LEU A 205 -2.97 -12.55 8.63
CA LEU A 205 -3.80 -11.35 8.71
C LEU A 205 -4.48 -10.96 7.41
N CYS A 206 -3.96 -11.38 6.25
CA CYS A 206 -4.50 -10.92 4.97
C CYS A 206 -5.64 -11.80 4.45
N ASP A 207 -6.62 -11.15 3.84
CA ASP A 207 -7.77 -11.82 3.22
C ASP A 207 -7.40 -12.51 1.92
N SER A 208 -6.51 -11.87 1.15
CA SER A 208 -6.01 -12.38 -0.13
C SER A 208 -4.52 -12.10 -0.29
N ILE A 209 -3.88 -12.88 -1.12
CA ILE A 209 -2.46 -12.76 -1.43
C ILE A 209 -2.28 -12.63 -2.94
N MET A 210 -1.49 -11.64 -3.35
CA MET A 210 -0.93 -11.52 -4.69
C MET A 210 0.53 -11.98 -4.61
N LEU A 211 0.81 -13.17 -5.12
CA LEU A 211 2.14 -13.80 -5.03
C LEU A 211 2.90 -13.61 -6.33
N ILE A 212 4.04 -12.93 -6.26
CA ILE A 212 4.94 -12.78 -7.42
C ILE A 212 5.88 -13.97 -7.49
N ASP A 213 5.81 -14.68 -8.60
CA ASP A 213 6.72 -15.75 -9.00
C ASP A 213 7.15 -15.46 -10.46
N ASN A 214 8.13 -14.58 -10.59
CA ASN A 214 8.50 -13.99 -11.89
C ASN A 214 8.63 -14.99 -13.03
N PRO A 215 8.08 -14.70 -14.20
CA PRO A 215 7.36 -13.47 -14.59
C PRO A 215 5.86 -13.49 -14.26
N GLN A 216 5.41 -14.51 -13.51
CA GLN A 216 4.01 -14.73 -13.19
C GLN A 216 3.63 -14.13 -11.83
N MET A 217 2.34 -13.91 -11.66
CA MET A 217 1.75 -13.52 -10.39
C MET A 217 0.42 -14.26 -10.22
N TYR A 218 0.23 -14.82 -9.02
CA TYR A 218 -0.99 -15.51 -8.65
C TYR A 218 -1.77 -14.68 -7.64
N THR A 219 -3.07 -14.54 -7.84
CA THR A 219 -3.94 -13.81 -6.90
C THR A 219 -5.06 -14.73 -6.44
N LEU A 220 -5.05 -15.08 -5.16
CA LEU A 220 -6.03 -15.97 -4.55
C LEU A 220 -6.36 -15.52 -3.12
N PRO A 221 -7.56 -15.84 -2.62
CA PRO A 221 -7.83 -15.78 -1.19
C PRO A 221 -6.78 -16.56 -0.41
N THR A 222 -6.43 -16.10 0.78
CA THR A 222 -5.31 -16.66 1.57
C THR A 222 -5.40 -18.17 1.78
N PRO A 223 -6.57 -18.77 2.17
CA PRO A 223 -6.66 -20.22 2.31
C PRO A 223 -6.43 -20.98 1.00
N GLU A 224 -6.94 -20.46 -0.12
CA GLU A 224 -6.75 -21.06 -1.44
C GLU A 224 -5.31 -20.93 -1.92
N MET A 225 -4.64 -19.82 -1.61
CA MET A 225 -3.23 -19.65 -1.94
C MET A 225 -2.36 -20.69 -1.22
N VAL A 226 -2.62 -20.95 0.05
CA VAL A 226 -1.94 -22.00 0.81
C VAL A 226 -2.21 -23.38 0.20
N ALA A 227 -3.48 -23.70 -0.07
CA ALA A 227 -3.87 -24.99 -0.63
C ALA A 227 -3.31 -25.24 -2.04
N SER A 228 -3.07 -24.18 -2.81
CA SER A 228 -2.51 -24.28 -4.17
C SER A 228 -1.08 -24.82 -4.24
N GLY A 229 -0.32 -24.69 -3.15
CA GLY A 229 1.10 -25.05 -3.11
C GLY A 229 2.05 -24.04 -3.75
N HIS A 230 1.56 -22.90 -4.25
CA HIS A 230 2.40 -21.87 -4.87
C HIS A 230 3.42 -21.30 -3.90
N ILE A 231 2.99 -21.00 -2.66
CA ILE A 231 3.88 -20.47 -1.61
C ILE A 231 4.95 -21.49 -1.27
N GLU A 232 4.55 -22.74 -1.05
CA GLU A 232 5.47 -23.82 -0.69
C GLU A 232 6.54 -24.03 -1.76
N ARG A 233 6.15 -24.03 -3.04
CA ARG A 233 7.10 -24.15 -4.16
C ARG A 233 8.08 -22.97 -4.21
N LEU A 234 7.61 -21.75 -4.00
CA LEU A 234 8.47 -20.56 -4.04
C LEU A 234 9.52 -20.59 -2.91
N PHE A 235 9.13 -21.00 -1.71
CA PHE A 235 10.00 -20.99 -0.53
C PHE A 235 10.85 -22.27 -0.37
N ARG A 236 10.49 -23.39 -0.99
CA ARG A 236 11.37 -24.57 -1.04
C ARG A 236 12.69 -24.29 -1.73
N ASN A 237 12.68 -23.46 -2.75
CA ASN A 237 13.88 -23.08 -3.48
C ASN A 237 14.84 -22.20 -2.65
N GLU A 238 14.37 -21.64 -1.53
CA GLU A 238 15.22 -20.87 -0.60
C GLU A 238 16.02 -21.76 0.34
N SER A 239 15.47 -22.92 0.71
CA SER A 239 16.14 -23.84 1.65
C SER A 239 17.32 -24.59 1.01
N VAL A 240 17.42 -24.62 -0.32
CA VAL A 240 18.51 -25.32 -1.04
C VAL A 240 19.76 -24.45 -1.20
N THR A 241 19.70 -23.17 -0.89
CA THR A 241 20.84 -22.25 -1.01
C THR A 241 21.66 -22.08 0.27
N PHE A 242 21.34 -22.78 1.36
CA PHE A 242 22.08 -22.69 2.62
C PHE A 242 22.96 -23.91 2.97
N ASP A 243 23.06 -24.89 2.09
CA ASP A 243 24.00 -26.01 2.25
C ASP A 243 25.19 -25.86 1.27
N VAL A 244 26.08 -24.90 1.54
CA VAL A 244 27.50 -24.94 1.11
C VAL A 244 28.34 -24.17 2.12
#